data_65c5218093ff488c2d54f9b14befb3ec
#
_entry.id   65c5218093ff488c2d54f9b14befb3ec
#
_cell.length_a   1.000
_cell.length_b   1.000
_cell.length_c   1.000
_cell.angle_alpha   90.00
_cell.angle_beta   90.00
_cell.angle_gamma   90.00
#
_symmetry.space_group_name_H-M   'P 1'
#
loop_
_entity.id
_entity.type
_entity.pdbx_description
1 polymer ?
#
loop_
_entity_poly.entity_id
_entity_poly.type
_entity_poly.pdbx_seq_one_letter_code
_entity_poly.pdbx_strand_id
1 'polypeptide(L)'
;MQAPRGASEASGPSPADAVAAAIAALDGTLAVARALVEAGRRIDLDGLEREAVALCAAVMALDVREARSLRPAIEALRQHVDSLAATMRAA
;
A
#
# COMPACT_ATOMS: atom_id res chain seq x y z
N MET A 1 -23.14 -17.98 -22.70
CA MET A 1 -23.05 -17.67 -22.15
C MET A 1 -22.55 -17.08 -21.50
N GLN A 2 -22.41 -16.57 -21.30
CA GLN A 2 -21.90 -16.05 -20.62
C GLN A 2 -22.21 -15.51 -19.69
N ALA A 3 -23.13 -15.39 -19.72
CA ALA A 3 -23.51 -15.01 -18.50
C ALA A 3 -22.45 -14.96 -17.60
N PRO A 4 -21.79 -15.73 -17.67
CA PRO A 4 -20.74 -15.69 -16.82
C PRO A 4 -19.97 -14.44 -16.80
N ARG A 5 -20.41 -13.58 -17.51
CA ARG A 5 -19.87 -12.42 -17.42
C ARG A 5 -19.97 -11.84 -16.17
N GLY A 6 -21.09 -11.79 -15.65
CA GLY A 6 -21.30 -11.33 -14.34
C GLY A 6 -20.47 -12.14 -13.40
N ALA A 7 -20.43 -13.39 -13.64
CA ALA A 7 -19.65 -14.25 -12.81
C ALA A 7 -18.18 -13.92 -12.93
N SER A 8 -17.76 -13.54 -14.10
CA SER A 8 -16.41 -13.16 -14.28
C SER A 8 -16.05 -11.96 -13.49
N GLU A 9 -16.94 -11.03 -13.42
CA GLU A 9 -16.72 -9.86 -12.63
C GLU A 9 -16.67 -10.21 -11.18
N ALA A 10 -17.51 -11.12 -10.76
CA ALA A 10 -17.52 -11.52 -9.38
C ALA A 10 -16.25 -12.25 -9.02
N SER A 11 -15.59 -12.86 -9.98
CA SER A 11 -14.38 -13.59 -9.66
C SER A 11 -13.16 -12.70 -9.63
N GLY A 12 -13.25 -11.46 -10.10
CA GLY A 12 -12.13 -10.54 -10.01
C GLY A 12 -12.09 -9.85 -8.68
N PRO A 13 -10.98 -9.25 -8.30
CA PRO A 13 -10.92 -8.52 -7.05
C PRO A 13 -11.76 -7.26 -7.15
N SER A 14 -12.39 -6.90 -6.05
CA SER A 14 -13.09 -5.64 -5.95
C SER A 14 -12.05 -4.51 -5.90
N PRO A 15 -12.47 -3.25 -6.12
CA PRO A 15 -11.54 -2.14 -5.95
C PRO A 15 -10.90 -2.12 -4.57
N ALA A 16 -11.66 -2.45 -3.51
CA ALA A 16 -11.10 -2.49 -2.17
C ALA A 16 -10.08 -3.60 -2.03
N ASP A 17 -10.33 -4.77 -2.63
CA ASP A 17 -9.38 -5.87 -2.60
C ASP A 17 -8.10 -5.51 -3.34
N ALA A 18 -8.23 -4.83 -4.47
CA ALA A 18 -7.07 -4.42 -5.23
C ALA A 18 -6.21 -3.43 -4.45
N VAL A 19 -6.87 -2.49 -3.76
CA VAL A 19 -6.15 -1.52 -2.94
C VAL A 19 -5.48 -2.21 -1.77
N ALA A 20 -6.18 -3.14 -1.12
CA ALA A 20 -5.60 -3.90 -0.01
C ALA A 20 -4.36 -4.68 -0.45
N ALA A 21 -4.41 -5.28 -1.63
CA ALA A 21 -3.27 -6.01 -2.16
C ALA A 21 -2.10 -5.07 -2.45
N ALA A 22 -2.40 -3.87 -2.96
CA ALA A 22 -1.36 -2.88 -3.23
C ALA A 22 -0.71 -2.38 -1.95
N ILE A 23 -1.51 -2.20 -0.89
CA ILE A 23 -0.96 -1.81 0.41
C ILE A 23 -0.02 -2.89 0.92
N ALA A 24 -0.43 -4.15 0.85
CA ALA A 24 0.42 -5.26 1.30
C ALA A 24 1.71 -5.34 0.50
N ALA A 25 1.62 -5.10 -0.81
CA ALA A 25 2.81 -5.13 -1.67
C ALA A 25 3.78 -4.01 -1.29
N LEU A 26 3.25 -2.82 -1.01
CA LEU A 26 4.11 -1.71 -0.62
C LEU A 26 4.72 -1.96 0.77
N ASP A 27 3.95 -2.54 1.69
CA ASP A 27 4.50 -2.92 2.99
C ASP A 27 5.68 -3.87 2.84
N GLY A 28 5.57 -4.84 1.93
CA GLY A 28 6.67 -5.75 1.65
C GLY A 28 7.89 -5.01 1.09
N THR A 29 7.65 -4.06 0.20
CA THR A 29 8.71 -3.23 -0.35
C THR A 29 9.38 -2.41 0.75
N LEU A 30 8.60 -1.87 1.68
CA LEU A 30 9.15 -1.08 2.79
C LEU A 30 10.02 -1.95 3.70
N ALA A 31 9.65 -3.19 3.94
CA ALA A 31 10.45 -4.09 4.74
C ALA A 31 11.80 -4.35 4.10
N VAL A 32 11.82 -4.57 2.78
CA VAL A 32 13.08 -4.75 2.05
C VAL A 32 13.90 -3.47 2.07
N ALA A 33 13.23 -2.32 1.87
CA ALA A 33 13.93 -1.04 1.88
C ALA A 33 14.58 -0.78 3.22
N ARG A 34 13.90 -1.11 4.31
CA ARG A 34 14.45 -0.94 5.64
C ARG A 34 15.69 -1.80 5.84
N ALA A 35 15.64 -3.04 5.40
CA ALA A 35 16.79 -3.93 5.50
C ALA A 35 17.97 -3.37 4.69
N LEU A 36 17.70 -2.80 3.53
CA LEU A 36 18.75 -2.21 2.71
C LEU A 36 19.38 -1.00 3.39
N VAL A 37 18.56 -0.14 4.00
CA VAL A 37 19.07 1.02 4.72
C VAL A 37 19.93 0.56 5.91
N GLU A 38 19.47 -0.45 6.63
CA GLU A 38 20.23 -0.99 7.77
C GLU A 38 21.54 -1.61 7.31
N ALA A 39 21.59 -2.06 6.06
CA ALA A 39 22.83 -2.60 5.49
C ALA A 39 23.69 -1.51 4.84
N GLY A 40 23.32 -0.24 5.00
CA GLY A 40 24.10 0.87 4.48
C GLY A 40 23.84 1.19 3.02
N ARG A 41 22.75 0.66 2.44
CA ARG A 41 22.42 0.90 1.04
C ARG A 41 21.49 2.09 0.92
N ARG A 42 21.47 2.70 -0.25
CA ARG A 42 20.59 3.83 -0.53
C ARG A 42 19.30 3.35 -1.14
N ILE A 43 18.20 4.05 -0.84
CA ILE A 43 16.90 3.76 -1.43
C ILE A 43 16.25 5.07 -1.85
N ASP A 44 15.23 4.95 -2.72
CA ASP A 44 14.44 6.11 -3.17
C ASP A 44 13.23 6.29 -2.26
N LEU A 45 13.43 7.00 -1.16
CA LEU A 45 12.36 7.26 -0.21
C LEU A 45 11.25 8.10 -0.84
N ASP A 46 11.61 9.08 -1.70
CA ASP A 46 10.59 9.92 -2.32
C ASP A 46 9.65 9.10 -3.19
N GLY A 47 10.17 8.11 -3.90
CA GLY A 47 9.34 7.23 -4.71
C GLY A 47 8.38 6.42 -3.85
N LEU A 48 8.86 5.91 -2.72
CA LEU A 48 8.02 5.16 -1.81
C LEU A 48 6.94 6.04 -1.19
N GLU A 49 7.28 7.27 -0.85
CA GLU A 49 6.30 8.21 -0.30
C GLU A 49 5.23 8.56 -1.32
N ARG A 50 5.62 8.73 -2.59
CA ARG A 50 4.64 9.00 -3.63
C ARG A 50 3.69 7.81 -3.82
N GLU A 51 4.21 6.59 -3.72
CA GLU A 51 3.35 5.42 -3.80
C GLU A 51 2.37 5.37 -2.63
N ALA A 52 2.84 5.69 -1.43
CA ALA A 52 1.97 5.70 -0.26
C ALA A 52 0.87 6.75 -0.42
N VAL A 53 1.21 7.92 -0.93
CA VAL A 53 0.21 8.97 -1.18
C VAL A 53 -0.79 8.51 -2.23
N ALA A 54 -0.33 7.85 -3.28
CA ALA A 54 -1.23 7.36 -4.32
C ALA A 54 -2.19 6.32 -3.76
N LEU A 55 -1.73 5.46 -2.85
CA LEU A 55 -2.59 4.48 -2.22
C LEU A 55 -3.61 5.15 -1.30
N CYS A 56 -3.21 6.18 -0.57
CA CYS A 56 -4.16 6.94 0.24
C CYS A 56 -5.24 7.56 -0.64
N ALA A 57 -4.86 8.11 -1.80
CA ALA A 57 -5.83 8.67 -2.73
C ALA A 57 -6.77 7.59 -3.25
N ALA A 58 -6.24 6.39 -3.53
CA ALA A 58 -7.07 5.29 -3.99
C ALA A 58 -8.08 4.87 -2.92
N VAL A 59 -7.68 4.87 -1.65
CA VAL A 59 -8.60 4.57 -0.56
C VAL A 59 -9.70 5.62 -0.50
N MET A 60 -9.35 6.89 -0.68
CA MET A 60 -10.33 7.97 -0.63
C MET A 60 -11.33 7.88 -1.77
N ALA A 61 -11.00 7.20 -2.85
CA ALA A 61 -11.89 7.02 -3.98
C ALA A 61 -12.87 5.85 -3.78
N LEU A 62 -12.68 5.03 -2.75
CA LEU A 62 -13.58 3.93 -2.44
C LEU A 62 -14.82 4.47 -1.74
N ASP A 63 -15.88 3.66 -1.67
CA ASP A 63 -17.01 4.08 -0.87
C ASP A 63 -16.62 4.10 0.60
N VAL A 64 -17.42 4.80 1.40
CA VAL A 64 -17.07 5.07 2.79
C VAL A 64 -16.85 3.79 3.59
N ARG A 65 -17.65 2.79 3.34
CA ARG A 65 -17.58 1.55 4.08
C ARG A 65 -16.29 0.79 3.78
N GLU A 66 -15.95 0.72 2.50
CA GLU A 66 -14.72 0.07 2.07
C GLU A 66 -13.49 0.83 2.57
N ALA A 67 -13.52 2.16 2.43
CA ALA A 67 -12.41 2.99 2.90
C ALA A 67 -12.19 2.80 4.39
N ARG A 68 -13.28 2.74 5.16
CA ARG A 68 -13.18 2.57 6.59
C ARG A 68 -12.54 1.24 6.96
N SER A 69 -12.84 0.20 6.20
CA SER A 69 -12.28 -1.12 6.49
C SER A 69 -10.77 -1.16 6.23
N LEU A 70 -10.26 -0.30 5.36
CA LEU A 70 -8.84 -0.26 5.03
C LEU A 70 -8.06 0.73 5.87
N ARG A 71 -8.72 1.52 6.70
CA ARG A 71 -8.06 2.53 7.49
C ARG A 71 -6.92 2.01 8.35
N PRO A 72 -7.10 0.90 9.07
CA PRO A 72 -5.97 0.39 9.87
C PRO A 72 -4.76 0.02 9.02
N ALA A 73 -5.00 -0.53 7.82
CA ALA A 73 -3.91 -0.92 6.95
C ALA A 73 -3.16 0.30 6.43
N ILE A 74 -3.89 1.36 6.08
CA ILE A 74 -3.27 2.60 5.60
C ILE A 74 -2.50 3.28 6.73
N GLU A 75 -3.05 3.26 7.94
CA GLU A 75 -2.35 3.86 9.07
C GLU A 75 -1.07 3.12 9.39
N ALA A 76 -1.10 1.80 9.31
CA ALA A 76 0.10 0.99 9.50
C ALA A 76 1.13 1.28 8.42
N LEU A 77 0.67 1.41 7.17
CA LEU A 77 1.56 1.74 6.06
C LEU A 77 2.26 3.07 6.31
N ARG A 78 1.49 4.07 6.75
CA ARG A 78 2.05 5.38 7.03
C ARG A 78 3.10 5.31 8.12
N GLN A 79 2.84 4.53 9.18
CA GLN A 79 3.81 4.36 10.24
C GLN A 79 5.08 3.70 9.74
N HIS A 80 4.96 2.74 8.82
CA HIS A 80 6.13 2.08 8.26
C HIS A 80 6.96 3.05 7.43
N VAL A 81 6.31 3.90 6.64
CA VAL A 81 7.02 4.92 5.87
C VAL A 81 7.74 5.89 6.81
N ASP A 82 7.05 6.34 7.85
CA ASP A 82 7.63 7.28 8.81
C ASP A 82 8.82 6.64 9.54
N SER A 83 8.71 5.37 9.90
CA SER A 83 9.79 4.65 10.57
C SER A 83 11.00 4.53 9.65
N LEU A 84 10.77 4.24 8.37
CA LEU A 84 11.85 4.14 7.41
C LEU A 84 12.55 5.50 7.25
N ALA A 85 11.78 6.57 7.16
CA ALA A 85 12.34 7.91 7.06
C ALA A 85 13.18 8.23 8.30
N ALA A 86 12.71 7.85 9.48
CA ALA A 86 13.46 8.08 10.71
C ALA A 86 14.77 7.29 10.71
N THR A 87 14.72 6.03 10.24
CA THR A 87 15.91 5.20 10.16
C THR A 87 16.94 5.82 9.21
N MET A 88 16.47 6.37 8.10
CA MET A 88 17.37 7.01 7.13
C MET A 88 18.01 8.27 7.71
N ARG A 89 17.26 9.04 8.49
CA ARG A 89 17.81 10.24 9.11
C ARG A 89 18.83 9.92 10.17
N ALA A 90 18.67 8.79 10.83
CA ALA A 90 19.58 8.38 11.89
C ALA A 90 20.85 7.73 11.35
N ALA A 91 20.82 7.30 10.11
CA ALA A 91 21.95 6.57 9.52
C ALA A 91 23.13 7.47 9.11
#